data_ad24c0b7a1cf0f749ebd2fa85ce6f59d
#
_entry.id   ad24c0b7a1cf0f749ebd2fa85ce6f59d
#
_cell.length_a   1.000
_cell.length_b   1.000
_cell.length_c   1.000
_cell.angle_alpha   90.00
_cell.angle_beta   90.00
_cell.angle_gamma   90.00
#
_symmetry.space_group_name_H-M   'P 1'
#
loop_
_entity.id
_entity.type
_entity.pdbx_description
1 polymer ?
#
loop_
_entity_poly.entity_id
_entity_poly.type
_entity_poly.pdbx_seq_one_letter_code
_entity_poly.pdbx_strand_id
1 'polypeptide(L)'
;EIPLRLVGSEMCIRDSIRPPQGVQPVPVQPSREYRKVPEERLMARLGLTKYDKDAPMDENVVPVSKVKILLSQHIGAPAQAIVKTGDMVTKGQMIAQHADGLSVSIHASISGKVTEVTDRHIIIAAK
;
A
#
# COMPACT_ATOMS: atom_id res chain seq x y z
N GLU A 1 -8.71 -7.93 24.95
CA GLU A 1 -8.23 -8.46 23.64
C GLU A 1 -9.18 -7.97 22.56
N ILE A 2 -8.72 -7.02 21.74
CA ILE A 2 -9.44 -6.62 20.53
C ILE A 2 -9.24 -7.77 19.56
N PRO A 3 -10.29 -8.49 19.15
CA PRO A 3 -10.10 -9.60 18.23
C PRO A 3 -9.52 -9.07 16.91
N LEU A 4 -8.40 -9.61 16.52
CA LEU A 4 -7.70 -9.36 15.23
C LEU A 4 -8.61 -9.52 13.98
N ARG A 5 -9.84 -9.97 14.17
CA ARG A 5 -10.89 -10.10 13.15
C ARG A 5 -11.52 -8.78 12.69
N LEU A 6 -11.35 -7.70 13.45
CA LEU A 6 -12.14 -6.47 13.24
C LEU A 6 -11.65 -5.58 12.08
N VAL A 7 -10.37 -5.66 11.70
CA VAL A 7 -9.80 -4.69 10.74
C VAL A 7 -9.98 -5.08 9.27
N GLY A 8 -10.08 -6.35 8.95
CA GLY A 8 -10.23 -6.79 7.55
C GLY A 8 -11.64 -7.30 7.21
N SER A 9 -12.23 -8.09 8.11
CA SER A 9 -13.48 -8.78 7.80
C SER A 9 -14.73 -7.89 7.92
N GLU A 10 -14.75 -6.92 8.81
CA GLU A 10 -15.91 -6.03 8.94
C GLU A 10 -16.01 -5.01 7.81
N MET A 11 -14.90 -4.49 7.30
CA MET A 11 -14.92 -3.65 6.11
C MET A 11 -15.48 -4.43 4.92
N CYS A 12 -15.00 -5.64 4.67
CA CYS A 12 -15.51 -6.48 3.58
C CYS A 12 -16.99 -6.85 3.77
N ILE A 13 -17.45 -7.09 4.99
CA ILE A 13 -18.87 -7.37 5.28
C ILE A 13 -19.70 -6.12 5.03
N ARG A 14 -19.28 -4.94 5.48
CA ARG A 14 -20.00 -3.68 5.27
C ARG A 14 -20.07 -3.29 3.80
N ASP A 15 -19.00 -3.47 3.05
CA ASP A 15 -18.96 -3.18 1.60
C ASP A 15 -19.80 -4.17 0.79
N SER A 16 -20.05 -5.36 1.33
CA SER A 16 -20.92 -6.37 0.72
C SER A 16 -22.38 -6.22 1.06
N ILE A 17 -22.73 -5.45 2.12
CA ILE A 17 -24.12 -5.18 2.49
C ILE A 17 -24.70 -4.16 1.52
N ARG A 18 -25.53 -4.64 0.61
CA ARG A 18 -26.33 -3.79 -0.26
C ARG A 18 -27.68 -3.49 0.39
N PRO A 19 -28.18 -2.24 0.33
CA PRO A 19 -29.53 -1.96 0.79
C PRO A 19 -30.52 -2.80 -0.02
N PRO A 20 -31.64 -3.24 0.57
CA PRO A 20 -32.69 -3.94 -0.15
C PRO A 20 -33.13 -3.12 -1.36
N GLN A 21 -33.50 -3.81 -2.45
CA GLN A 21 -34.01 -3.12 -3.65
C GLN A 21 -35.22 -2.27 -3.29
N GLY A 22 -35.25 -1.04 -3.80
CA GLY A 22 -36.37 -0.10 -3.56
C GLY A 22 -36.22 0.80 -2.33
N VAL A 23 -35.17 0.61 -1.52
CA VAL A 23 -34.89 1.56 -0.40
C VAL A 23 -34.25 2.83 -0.98
N GLN A 24 -34.99 3.94 -0.89
CA GLN A 24 -34.46 5.25 -1.23
C GLN A 24 -33.52 5.75 -0.14
N PRO A 25 -32.40 6.38 -0.49
CA PRO A 25 -31.50 6.99 0.49
C PRO A 25 -32.28 8.04 1.30
N VAL A 26 -32.23 7.91 2.62
CA VAL A 26 -32.82 8.94 3.50
C VAL A 26 -31.96 10.21 3.38
N PRO A 27 -32.57 11.38 3.12
CA PRO A 27 -31.80 12.62 3.04
C PRO A 27 -31.06 12.89 4.33
N VAL A 28 -29.84 13.40 4.20
CA VAL A 28 -29.00 13.73 5.36
C VAL A 28 -29.69 14.82 6.17
N GLN A 29 -29.88 14.59 7.47
CA GLN A 29 -30.50 15.58 8.35
C GLN A 29 -29.64 16.86 8.38
N PRO A 30 -30.25 18.06 8.22
CA PRO A 30 -29.52 19.34 8.24
C PRO A 30 -28.69 19.53 9.53
N SER A 31 -29.15 19.00 10.65
CA SER A 31 -28.44 19.08 11.94
C SER A 31 -27.13 18.28 11.99
N ARG A 32 -26.82 17.46 10.97
CA ARG A 32 -25.56 16.70 10.91
C ARG A 32 -24.35 17.61 10.90
N GLU A 33 -24.40 18.72 10.19
CA GLU A 33 -23.28 19.66 10.09
C GLU A 33 -22.91 20.25 11.46
N TYR A 34 -23.91 20.54 12.29
CA TYR A 34 -23.68 21.06 13.65
C TYR A 34 -23.13 20.03 14.63
N ARG A 35 -23.15 18.74 14.26
CA ARG A 35 -22.65 17.64 15.08
C ARG A 35 -21.25 17.18 14.68
N LYS A 36 -20.70 17.70 13.60
CA LYS A 36 -19.33 17.44 13.22
C LYS A 36 -18.38 18.08 14.23
N VAL A 37 -17.39 17.32 14.66
CA VAL A 37 -16.31 17.83 15.52
C VAL A 37 -15.21 18.37 14.60
N PRO A 38 -14.79 19.64 14.72
CA PRO A 38 -13.63 20.15 14.00
C PRO A 38 -12.39 19.31 14.30
N GLU A 39 -11.54 19.12 13.30
CA GLU A 39 -10.34 18.29 13.38
C GLU A 39 -9.42 18.69 14.53
N GLU A 40 -9.13 19.99 14.65
CA GLU A 40 -8.30 20.55 15.73
C GLU A 40 -8.85 20.21 17.13
N ARG A 41 -10.18 20.29 17.28
CA ARG A 41 -10.82 19.94 18.54
C ARG A 41 -10.73 18.45 18.85
N LEU A 42 -10.84 17.60 17.81
CA LEU A 42 -10.67 16.16 17.95
C LEU A 42 -9.22 15.82 18.33
N MET A 43 -8.26 16.41 17.66
CA MET A 43 -6.83 16.24 17.95
C MET A 43 -6.48 16.67 19.38
N ALA A 44 -7.01 17.81 19.84
CA ALA A 44 -6.81 18.26 21.21
C ALA A 44 -7.41 17.28 22.23
N ARG A 45 -8.62 16.76 21.98
CA ARG A 45 -9.27 15.77 22.86
C ARG A 45 -8.52 14.44 22.93
N LEU A 46 -7.86 14.05 21.84
CA LEU A 46 -7.05 12.84 21.75
C LEU A 46 -5.60 13.04 22.23
N GLY A 47 -5.23 14.26 22.61
CA GLY A 47 -3.85 14.58 23.02
C GLY A 47 -2.84 14.52 21.89
N LEU A 48 -3.29 14.67 20.64
CA LEU A 48 -2.47 14.55 19.45
C LEU A 48 -1.81 15.86 19.00
N THR A 49 -2.21 17.01 19.54
CA THR A 49 -1.70 18.33 19.15
C THR A 49 -0.17 18.43 19.20
N LYS A 50 0.49 17.76 20.14
CA LYS A 50 1.96 17.73 20.23
C LYS A 50 2.65 17.01 19.07
N TYR A 51 1.93 16.18 18.33
CA TYR A 51 2.42 15.43 17.17
C TYR A 51 2.04 16.08 15.84
N ASP A 52 1.19 17.12 15.88
CA ASP A 52 0.82 17.91 14.72
C ASP A 52 1.98 18.84 14.35
N LYS A 53 2.85 18.32 13.51
CA LYS A 53 4.07 18.99 13.03
C LYS A 53 4.15 18.84 11.53
N ASP A 54 4.66 19.87 10.89
CA ASP A 54 4.97 19.81 9.47
C ASP A 54 5.92 18.64 9.19
N ALA A 55 5.56 17.81 8.22
CA ALA A 55 6.38 16.72 7.74
C ALA A 55 6.64 16.90 6.24
N PRO A 56 7.49 17.87 5.86
CA PRO A 56 7.81 18.12 4.46
C PRO A 56 8.47 16.88 3.87
N MET A 57 8.09 16.54 2.64
CA MET A 57 8.70 15.44 1.92
C MET A 57 10.14 15.82 1.56
N ASP A 58 11.08 14.96 1.93
CA ASP A 58 12.48 15.07 1.48
C ASP A 58 12.59 14.42 0.09
N GLU A 59 12.83 15.26 -0.92
CA GLU A 59 13.00 14.81 -2.30
C GLU A 59 14.42 14.31 -2.63
N ASN A 60 15.31 14.35 -1.65
CA ASN A 60 16.67 13.86 -1.85
C ASN A 60 16.68 12.36 -2.16
N VAL A 61 17.26 12.01 -3.28
CA VAL A 61 17.43 10.59 -3.66
C VAL A 61 18.58 10.00 -2.86
N VAL A 62 18.27 9.02 -2.02
CA VAL A 62 19.29 8.27 -1.30
C VAL A 62 20.05 7.37 -2.29
N PRO A 63 21.37 7.56 -2.48
CA PRO A 63 22.15 6.70 -3.35
C PRO A 63 22.26 5.31 -2.73
N VAL A 64 21.91 4.29 -3.49
CA VAL A 64 22.00 2.90 -3.06
C VAL A 64 22.83 2.10 -4.07
N SER A 65 23.73 1.26 -3.59
CA SER A 65 24.56 0.40 -4.42
C SER A 65 23.89 -0.94 -4.73
N LYS A 66 22.92 -1.35 -3.93
CA LYS A 66 22.26 -2.64 -4.05
C LYS A 66 20.86 -2.58 -3.45
N VAL A 67 19.89 -3.18 -4.12
CA VAL A 67 18.52 -3.32 -3.62
C VAL A 67 18.08 -4.77 -3.63
N LYS A 68 17.29 -5.15 -2.63
CA LYS A 68 16.59 -6.43 -2.54
C LYS A 68 15.10 -6.18 -2.67
N ILE A 69 14.49 -6.67 -3.72
CA ILE A 69 13.08 -6.48 -4.04
C ILE A 69 12.35 -7.78 -3.77
N LEU A 70 11.40 -7.77 -2.84
CA LEU A 70 10.60 -8.93 -2.49
C LEU A 70 9.52 -9.17 -3.54
N LEU A 71 9.24 -10.42 -3.85
CA LEU A 71 8.17 -10.83 -4.79
C LEU A 71 6.78 -10.86 -4.13
N SER A 72 6.73 -10.80 -2.81
CA SER A 72 5.50 -10.69 -2.03
C SER A 72 5.63 -9.56 -1.00
N GLN A 73 4.92 -8.45 -1.21
CA GLN A 73 4.91 -7.27 -0.33
C GLN A 73 3.49 -6.85 0.06
N HIS A 74 2.49 -7.65 -0.28
CA HIS A 74 1.08 -7.36 -0.07
C HIS A 74 0.30 -8.65 0.26
N ILE A 75 -0.95 -8.51 0.64
CA ILE A 75 -1.88 -9.65 0.77
C ILE A 75 -2.21 -10.15 -0.64
N GLY A 76 -2.00 -11.44 -0.89
CA GLY A 76 -2.27 -12.07 -2.18
C GLY A 76 -1.14 -12.98 -2.65
N ALA A 77 -1.23 -13.42 -3.89
CA ALA A 77 -0.23 -14.31 -4.48
C ALA A 77 1.06 -13.54 -4.82
N PRO A 78 2.25 -14.12 -4.57
CA PRO A 78 3.52 -13.52 -4.96
C PRO A 78 3.60 -13.34 -6.48
N ALA A 79 4.30 -12.29 -6.90
CA ALA A 79 4.61 -12.09 -8.31
C ALA A 79 5.65 -13.12 -8.81
N GLN A 80 5.61 -13.43 -10.09
CA GLN A 80 6.54 -14.37 -10.72
C GLN A 80 7.66 -13.61 -11.42
N ALA A 81 8.91 -13.90 -11.07
CA ALA A 81 10.07 -13.28 -11.68
C ALA A 81 10.14 -13.58 -13.18
N ILE A 82 10.34 -12.54 -14.00
CA ILE A 82 10.48 -12.64 -15.46
C ILE A 82 11.92 -12.35 -15.92
N VAL A 83 12.79 -11.95 -14.99
CA VAL A 83 14.21 -11.68 -15.24
C VAL A 83 15.08 -12.81 -14.68
N LYS A 84 16.31 -12.92 -15.20
CA LYS A 84 17.30 -13.92 -14.77
C LYS A 84 18.53 -13.23 -14.17
N THR A 85 19.27 -13.98 -13.38
CA THR A 85 20.59 -13.54 -12.89
C THR A 85 21.51 -13.22 -14.07
N GLY A 86 22.08 -12.02 -14.04
CA GLY A 86 22.93 -11.50 -15.09
C GLY A 86 22.26 -10.46 -15.98
N ASP A 87 20.95 -10.38 -16.01
CA ASP A 87 20.21 -9.41 -16.83
C ASP A 87 20.48 -7.97 -16.40
N MET A 88 20.51 -7.07 -17.38
CA MET A 88 20.54 -5.62 -17.14
C MET A 88 19.13 -5.08 -17.16
N VAL A 89 18.77 -4.32 -16.13
CA VAL A 89 17.46 -3.71 -15.98
C VAL A 89 17.57 -2.21 -15.79
N THR A 90 16.55 -1.48 -16.25
CA THR A 90 16.43 -0.04 -16.04
C THR A 90 15.41 0.26 -14.95
N LYS A 91 15.58 1.37 -14.25
CA LYS A 91 14.60 1.86 -13.25
C LYS A 91 13.21 1.95 -13.89
N GLY A 92 12.20 1.38 -13.24
CA GLY A 92 10.84 1.31 -13.73
C GLY A 92 10.53 0.12 -14.65
N GLN A 93 11.54 -0.65 -15.07
CA GLN A 93 11.32 -1.86 -15.87
C GLN A 93 10.63 -2.94 -15.04
N MET A 94 9.63 -3.61 -15.62
CA MET A 94 8.96 -4.74 -14.97
C MET A 94 9.95 -5.91 -14.84
N ILE A 95 10.10 -6.43 -13.63
CA ILE A 95 11.02 -7.53 -13.28
C ILE A 95 10.29 -8.77 -12.77
N ALA A 96 9.04 -8.60 -12.35
CA ALA A 96 8.16 -9.71 -12.01
C ALA A 96 6.73 -9.40 -12.44
N GLN A 97 6.07 -10.41 -12.99
CA GLN A 97 4.68 -10.33 -13.44
C GLN A 97 3.75 -10.79 -12.34
N HIS A 98 2.58 -10.17 -12.24
CA HIS A 98 1.52 -10.59 -11.32
C HIS A 98 1.09 -12.04 -11.63
N ALA A 99 0.73 -12.77 -10.60
CA ALA A 99 0.06 -14.08 -10.71
C ALA A 99 -1.45 -13.88 -10.92
N ASP A 100 -2.17 -14.96 -11.22
CA ASP A 100 -3.63 -14.92 -11.32
C ASP A 100 -4.27 -14.57 -9.98
N GLY A 101 -5.38 -13.82 -10.03
CA GLY A 101 -6.12 -13.34 -8.86
C GLY A 101 -5.53 -12.06 -8.26
N LEU A 102 -5.52 -11.97 -6.92
CA LEU A 102 -5.00 -10.80 -6.21
C LEU A 102 -3.46 -10.82 -6.21
N SER A 103 -2.85 -10.10 -7.12
CA SER A 103 -1.40 -9.97 -7.26
C SER A 103 -1.04 -8.69 -7.99
N VAL A 104 0.20 -8.22 -7.86
CA VAL A 104 0.69 -6.97 -8.47
C VAL A 104 2.03 -7.21 -9.15
N SER A 105 2.22 -6.66 -10.36
CA SER A 105 3.50 -6.67 -11.05
C SER A 105 4.53 -5.80 -10.33
N ILE A 106 5.79 -6.22 -10.34
CA ILE A 106 6.89 -5.56 -9.62
C ILE A 106 7.89 -5.00 -10.61
N HIS A 107 8.38 -3.80 -10.32
CA HIS A 107 9.27 -3.04 -11.16
C HIS A 107 10.60 -2.75 -10.46
N ALA A 108 11.66 -2.61 -11.24
CA ALA A 108 12.99 -2.27 -10.74
C ALA A 108 13.01 -0.86 -10.13
N SER A 109 13.48 -0.73 -8.89
CA SER A 109 13.62 0.57 -8.22
C SER A 109 14.89 1.33 -8.62
N ILE A 110 15.90 0.61 -9.11
CA ILE A 110 17.16 1.17 -9.63
C ILE A 110 17.53 0.52 -10.97
N SER A 111 18.35 1.22 -11.75
CA SER A 111 18.99 0.62 -12.93
C SER A 111 20.25 -0.12 -12.51
N GLY A 112 20.48 -1.31 -13.06
CA GLY A 112 21.65 -2.10 -12.74
C GLY A 112 21.59 -3.53 -13.21
N LYS A 113 22.46 -4.37 -12.65
CA LYS A 113 22.56 -5.79 -13.00
C LYS A 113 21.82 -6.64 -11.94
N VAL A 114 20.99 -7.57 -12.42
CA VAL A 114 20.38 -8.59 -11.56
C VAL A 114 21.46 -9.56 -11.10
N THR A 115 21.73 -9.61 -9.81
CA THR A 115 22.77 -10.47 -9.22
C THR A 115 22.22 -11.76 -8.65
N GLU A 116 20.93 -11.77 -8.26
CA GLU A 116 20.31 -12.94 -7.68
C GLU A 116 18.81 -12.94 -7.96
N VAL A 117 18.26 -14.08 -8.29
CA VAL A 117 16.81 -14.31 -8.43
C VAL A 117 16.45 -15.57 -7.66
N THR A 118 15.52 -15.44 -6.73
CA THR A 118 14.96 -16.54 -5.94
C THR A 118 13.45 -16.56 -6.07
N ASP A 119 12.80 -17.53 -5.46
CA ASP A 119 11.34 -17.62 -5.33
C ASP A 119 10.72 -16.52 -4.43
N ARG A 120 11.55 -15.80 -3.66
CA ARG A 120 11.11 -14.79 -2.71
C ARG A 120 11.55 -13.38 -3.04
N HIS A 121 12.65 -13.21 -3.76
CA HIS A 121 13.21 -11.88 -4.02
C HIS A 121 14.14 -11.85 -5.23
N ILE A 122 14.35 -10.65 -5.73
CA ILE A 122 15.32 -10.31 -6.77
C ILE A 122 16.29 -9.28 -6.18
N ILE A 123 17.59 -9.47 -6.43
CA ILE A 123 18.64 -8.52 -6.04
C ILE A 123 19.21 -7.84 -7.26
N ILE A 124 19.26 -6.51 -7.22
CA ILE A 124 19.82 -5.66 -8.29
C ILE A 124 20.96 -4.86 -7.68
N ALA A 125 22.15 -4.93 -8.31
CA ALA A 125 23.28 -4.08 -8.01
C ALA A 125 23.29 -2.90 -8.97
N ALA A 126 23.45 -1.67 -8.45
CA ALA A 126 23.58 -0.47 -9.25
C ALA A 126 24.81 -0.58 -10.19
N LYS A 127 24.72 0.08 -11.33
CA LYS A 127 25.82 0.15 -12.30
C LYS A 127 26.84 1.18 -11.84
#